data_e1d7e4efdc948f54f15865b601394ab4
#
_entry.id   e1d7e4efdc948f54f15865b601394ab4
#
_cell.length_a   1.000
_cell.length_b   1.000
_cell.length_c   1.000
_cell.angle_alpha   90.00
_cell.angle_beta   90.00
_cell.angle_gamma   90.00
#
_symmetry.space_group_name_H-M   'P 1'
#
loop_
_entity.id
_entity.type
_entity.pdbx_description
1 polymer ?
#
loop_
_entity_poly.entity_id
_entity_poly.type
_entity_poly.pdbx_seq_one_letter_code
_entity_poly.pdbx_strand_id
1 'polypeptide(L)'
;MNGGTAAELPGTWSASIEWLVQGLAGRFPALGFLEVRYRIKSWRRLKLCVEDGREALGAAREAGAERITLLAFSMGGAVAVRNAATGGVEGVVGVNPWLPPQLDLAPIAGRRLAIVHGSLDAPLPGIPGVKPAMSAAAAERARALGAEVERTLVPGFHAVALRRRSGGPVPVPGARSYLRFVHAELERFCA
;
A
#
# COMPACT_ATOMS: atom_id res chain seq x y z
N MET A 1 -3.02 2.05 -3.64
CA MET A 1 -2.17 1.34 -4.65
C MET A 1 -2.27 -0.15 -4.47
N ASN A 2 -2.56 -0.89 -5.51
CA ASN A 2 -2.94 -2.30 -5.48
C ASN A 2 -1.75 -3.28 -5.47
N GLY A 3 -2.03 -4.54 -5.09
CA GLY A 3 -1.08 -5.64 -5.23
C GLY A 3 -0.88 -6.08 -6.67
N GLY A 4 0.08 -6.98 -6.90
CA GLY A 4 0.44 -7.52 -8.21
C GLY A 4 0.47 -9.04 -8.25
N THR A 5 0.77 -9.58 -9.44
CA THR A 5 0.93 -11.01 -9.69
C THR A 5 2.21 -11.29 -10.46
N ALA A 6 2.61 -12.57 -10.59
CA ALA A 6 3.69 -12.97 -11.50
C ALA A 6 3.26 -12.89 -12.96
N ALA A 7 2.00 -13.17 -13.25
CA ALA A 7 1.44 -13.12 -14.60
C ALA A 7 1.21 -11.65 -15.03
N GLU A 8 1.37 -11.39 -16.32
CA GLU A 8 1.07 -10.08 -16.91
C GLU A 8 -0.43 -10.03 -17.26
N LEU A 9 -1.23 -9.71 -16.25
CA LEU A 9 -2.69 -9.61 -16.37
C LEU A 9 -3.15 -8.16 -16.35
N PRO A 10 -4.26 -7.84 -17.03
CA PRO A 10 -4.93 -6.56 -16.86
C PRO A 10 -5.19 -6.24 -15.40
N GLY A 11 -5.08 -4.99 -15.03
CA GLY A 11 -5.32 -4.54 -13.67
C GLY A 11 -6.75 -4.83 -13.20
N THR A 12 -6.86 -5.25 -11.95
CA THR A 12 -8.13 -5.44 -11.24
C THR A 12 -8.07 -4.69 -9.92
N TRP A 13 -9.23 -4.37 -9.36
CA TRP A 13 -9.32 -3.79 -8.02
C TRP A 13 -8.87 -4.80 -6.95
N SER A 14 -8.14 -4.33 -5.95
CA SER A 14 -7.71 -5.15 -4.83
C SER A 14 -8.81 -5.26 -3.78
N ALA A 15 -9.27 -6.48 -3.49
CA ALA A 15 -10.23 -6.69 -2.41
C ALA A 15 -9.72 -6.15 -1.06
N SER A 16 -8.42 -6.24 -0.79
CA SER A 16 -7.82 -5.71 0.45
C SER A 16 -7.88 -4.18 0.53
N ILE A 17 -7.53 -3.47 -0.54
CA ILE A 17 -7.61 -2.00 -0.57
C ILE A 17 -9.06 -1.55 -0.53
N GLU A 18 -9.93 -2.15 -1.34
CA GLU A 18 -11.34 -1.81 -1.37
C GLU A 18 -12.00 -1.96 0.01
N TRP A 19 -11.73 -3.07 0.72
CA TRP A 19 -12.26 -3.28 2.06
C TRP A 19 -11.74 -2.25 3.08
N LEU A 20 -10.46 -1.90 3.01
CA LEU A 20 -9.88 -0.86 3.86
C LEU A 20 -10.52 0.51 3.58
N VAL A 21 -10.65 0.90 2.31
CA VAL A 21 -11.26 2.18 1.92
C VAL A 21 -12.72 2.23 2.35
N GLN A 22 -13.51 1.17 2.16
CA GLN A 22 -14.90 1.09 2.64
C GLN A 22 -15.00 1.28 4.16
N GLY A 23 -14.06 0.74 4.93
CA GLY A 23 -14.01 0.91 6.39
C GLY A 23 -13.53 2.29 6.86
N LEU A 24 -12.89 3.07 5.99
CA LEU A 24 -12.26 4.36 6.32
C LEU A 24 -13.04 5.56 5.78
N ALA A 25 -13.62 5.48 4.59
CA ALA A 25 -14.21 6.63 3.89
C ALA A 25 -15.27 7.38 4.73
N GLY A 26 -16.15 6.66 5.41
CA GLY A 26 -17.16 7.28 6.26
C GLY A 26 -16.61 7.91 7.56
N ARG A 27 -15.36 7.60 7.92
CA ARG A 27 -14.69 8.15 9.12
C ARG A 27 -13.83 9.37 8.81
N PHE A 28 -13.50 9.57 7.56
CA PHE A 28 -12.68 10.68 7.05
C PHE A 28 -13.41 11.41 5.92
N PRO A 29 -14.53 12.10 6.22
CA PRO A 29 -15.35 12.75 5.18
C PRO A 29 -14.64 13.90 4.46
N ALA A 30 -13.56 14.44 5.06
CA ALA A 30 -12.72 15.47 4.43
C ALA A 30 -11.68 14.90 3.46
N LEU A 31 -11.49 13.57 3.41
CA LEU A 31 -10.53 12.93 2.51
C LEU A 31 -11.22 12.40 1.25
N GLY A 32 -10.65 12.73 0.10
CA GLY A 32 -10.93 12.03 -1.15
C GLY A 32 -10.12 10.72 -1.25
N PHE A 33 -10.75 9.65 -1.71
CA PHE A 33 -10.07 8.37 -1.94
C PHE A 33 -10.03 8.07 -3.44
N LEU A 34 -8.81 7.89 -3.99
CA LEU A 34 -8.58 7.50 -5.37
C LEU A 34 -7.88 6.15 -5.42
N GLU A 35 -8.50 5.14 -6.03
CA GLU A 35 -7.89 3.82 -6.20
C GLU A 35 -7.22 3.69 -7.56
N VAL A 36 -5.96 3.27 -7.56
CA VAL A 36 -5.16 3.10 -8.77
C VAL A 36 -5.33 1.69 -9.32
N ARG A 37 -5.84 1.57 -10.54
CA ARG A 37 -5.90 0.32 -11.28
C ARG A 37 -4.82 0.32 -12.35
N TYR A 38 -3.83 -0.57 -12.21
CA TYR A 38 -2.74 -0.67 -13.18
C TYR A 38 -3.23 -1.16 -14.54
N ARG A 39 -2.62 -0.70 -15.63
CA ARG A 39 -2.83 -1.25 -16.98
C ARG A 39 -2.48 -2.74 -16.99
N ILE A 40 -1.31 -3.08 -16.47
CA ILE A 40 -0.87 -4.47 -16.26
C ILE A 40 -0.39 -4.63 -14.82
N LYS A 41 -1.08 -5.45 -14.02
CA LYS A 41 -0.70 -5.68 -12.62
C LYS A 41 0.30 -6.82 -12.50
N SER A 42 1.58 -6.54 -12.69
CA SER A 42 2.64 -7.53 -12.55
C SER A 42 3.89 -6.92 -11.95
N TRP A 43 4.52 -7.64 -10.98
CA TRP A 43 5.83 -7.19 -10.49
C TRP A 43 6.93 -7.28 -11.55
N ARG A 44 6.75 -8.07 -12.63
CA ARG A 44 7.64 -8.07 -13.79
C ARG A 44 7.53 -6.79 -14.61
N ARG A 45 6.41 -6.08 -14.47
CA ARG A 45 6.12 -4.79 -15.12
C ARG A 45 6.03 -3.64 -14.10
N LEU A 46 6.83 -3.73 -13.01
CA LEU A 46 6.80 -2.74 -11.94
C LEU A 46 6.95 -1.30 -12.45
N LYS A 47 7.82 -1.08 -13.45
CA LYS A 47 8.01 0.25 -14.06
C LYS A 47 6.69 0.81 -14.60
N LEU A 48 5.92 0.01 -15.32
CA LEU A 48 4.61 0.40 -15.85
C LEU A 48 3.62 0.72 -14.71
N CYS A 49 3.60 -0.10 -13.65
CA CYS A 49 2.76 0.18 -12.48
C CYS A 49 3.17 1.50 -11.76
N VAL A 50 4.47 1.84 -11.75
CA VAL A 50 4.96 3.11 -11.20
C VAL A 50 4.50 4.29 -12.07
N GLU A 51 4.50 4.15 -13.38
CA GLU A 51 3.96 5.14 -14.32
C GLU A 51 2.46 5.36 -14.09
N ASP A 52 1.67 4.27 -14.01
CA ASP A 52 0.24 4.33 -13.68
C ASP A 52 -0.01 5.04 -12.33
N GLY A 53 0.83 4.79 -11.34
CA GLY A 53 0.78 5.47 -10.04
C GLY A 53 1.05 6.97 -10.16
N ARG A 54 1.99 7.38 -11.02
CA ARG A 54 2.32 8.79 -11.27
C ARG A 54 1.19 9.51 -12.00
N GLU A 55 0.58 8.87 -12.99
CA GLU A 55 -0.60 9.40 -13.70
C GLU A 55 -1.76 9.62 -12.73
N ALA A 56 -2.02 8.66 -11.83
CA ALA A 56 -3.06 8.79 -10.82
C ALA A 56 -2.79 9.95 -9.83
N LEU A 57 -1.52 10.21 -9.48
CA LEU A 57 -1.13 11.38 -8.67
C LEU A 57 -1.36 12.70 -9.41
N GLY A 58 -1.11 12.73 -10.72
CA GLY A 58 -1.48 13.86 -11.57
C GLY A 58 -3.00 14.14 -11.51
N ALA A 59 -3.81 13.11 -11.74
CA ALA A 59 -5.26 13.23 -11.68
C ALA A 59 -5.79 13.67 -10.30
N ALA A 60 -5.17 13.18 -9.21
CA ALA A 60 -5.54 13.63 -7.87
C ALA A 60 -5.29 15.14 -7.67
N ARG A 61 -4.17 15.66 -8.20
CA ARG A 61 -3.84 17.07 -8.12
C ARG A 61 -4.75 17.93 -8.99
N GLU A 62 -5.05 17.49 -10.20
CA GLU A 62 -6.03 18.14 -11.09
C GLU A 62 -7.40 18.22 -10.42
N ALA A 63 -7.75 17.24 -9.57
CA ALA A 63 -8.94 17.25 -8.73
C ALA A 63 -8.79 18.12 -7.45
N GLY A 64 -7.68 18.83 -7.25
CA GLY A 64 -7.46 19.77 -6.15
C GLY A 64 -6.77 19.18 -4.93
N ALA A 65 -6.20 17.96 -4.99
CA ALA A 65 -5.48 17.40 -3.85
C ALA A 65 -4.11 18.08 -3.68
N GLU A 66 -3.93 18.81 -2.58
CA GLU A 66 -2.68 19.47 -2.19
C GLU A 66 -1.79 18.53 -1.36
N ARG A 67 -2.39 17.78 -0.43
CA ARG A 67 -1.75 16.80 0.45
C ARG A 67 -2.20 15.39 0.08
N ILE A 68 -1.26 14.48 -0.08
CA ILE A 68 -1.54 13.11 -0.55
C ILE A 68 -0.82 12.09 0.34
N THR A 69 -1.57 11.11 0.81
CA THR A 69 -1.05 9.90 1.47
C THR A 69 -1.25 8.69 0.59
N LEU A 70 -0.22 7.89 0.41
CA LEU A 70 -0.25 6.69 -0.42
C LEU A 70 -0.56 5.45 0.42
N LEU A 71 -1.82 4.99 0.43
CA LEU A 71 -2.17 3.67 0.97
C LEU A 71 -1.83 2.58 -0.04
N ALA A 72 -1.01 1.62 0.36
CA ALA A 72 -0.42 0.63 -0.53
C ALA A 72 -0.49 -0.80 0.03
N PHE A 73 -0.84 -1.76 -0.81
CA PHE A 73 -0.90 -3.17 -0.47
C PHE A 73 0.07 -4.00 -1.33
N SER A 74 0.86 -4.88 -0.70
CA SER A 74 1.74 -5.82 -1.41
C SER A 74 2.69 -5.12 -2.40
N MET A 75 2.68 -5.47 -3.70
CA MET A 75 3.46 -4.79 -4.76
C MET A 75 3.21 -3.28 -4.80
N GLY A 76 2.01 -2.84 -4.44
CA GLY A 76 1.69 -1.42 -4.33
C GLY A 76 2.62 -0.66 -3.39
N GLY A 77 3.25 -1.33 -2.41
CA GLY A 77 4.29 -0.75 -1.56
C GLY A 77 5.49 -0.26 -2.36
N ALA A 78 5.99 -1.07 -3.29
CA ALA A 78 7.09 -0.65 -4.17
C ALA A 78 6.66 0.49 -5.11
N VAL A 79 5.44 0.44 -5.64
CA VAL A 79 4.89 1.52 -6.48
C VAL A 79 4.76 2.81 -5.69
N ALA A 80 4.24 2.77 -4.46
CA ALA A 80 4.07 3.93 -3.61
C ALA A 80 5.42 4.57 -3.23
N VAL A 81 6.39 3.78 -2.79
CA VAL A 81 7.73 4.29 -2.45
C VAL A 81 8.39 4.94 -3.67
N ARG A 82 8.30 4.34 -4.85
CA ARG A 82 8.86 4.93 -6.09
C ARG A 82 8.19 6.25 -6.50
N ASN A 83 6.97 6.49 -6.07
CA ASN A 83 6.23 7.72 -6.31
C ASN A 83 6.26 8.69 -5.12
N ALA A 84 6.88 8.34 -4.00
CA ALA A 84 6.84 9.15 -2.78
C ALA A 84 7.48 10.54 -2.95
N ALA A 85 8.47 10.70 -3.82
CA ALA A 85 9.09 12.00 -4.10
C ALA A 85 8.21 12.94 -4.94
N THR A 86 7.06 12.48 -5.44
CA THR A 86 6.12 13.35 -6.18
C THR A 86 5.58 14.43 -5.23
N GLY A 87 5.57 15.68 -5.66
CA GLY A 87 5.12 16.80 -4.81
C GLY A 87 3.70 16.58 -4.28
N GLY A 88 3.42 17.07 -3.07
CA GLY A 88 2.18 16.83 -2.34
C GLY A 88 2.11 15.48 -1.63
N VAL A 89 2.98 14.51 -1.95
CA VAL A 89 3.04 13.24 -1.22
C VAL A 89 3.78 13.43 0.10
N GLU A 90 3.08 13.22 1.21
CA GLU A 90 3.61 13.35 2.57
C GLU A 90 4.13 12.03 3.14
N GLY A 91 3.55 10.91 2.72
CA GLY A 91 3.99 9.61 3.21
C GLY A 91 3.31 8.43 2.54
N VAL A 92 3.74 7.25 2.99
CA VAL A 92 3.27 5.94 2.52
C VAL A 92 2.80 5.13 3.71
N VAL A 93 1.59 4.59 3.63
CA VAL A 93 1.05 3.58 4.54
C VAL A 93 1.04 2.23 3.82
N GLY A 94 1.97 1.37 4.18
CA GLY A 94 2.14 0.05 3.58
C GLY A 94 1.46 -1.05 4.38
N VAL A 95 0.55 -1.78 3.74
CA VAL A 95 -0.12 -2.97 4.27
C VAL A 95 0.50 -4.19 3.61
N ASN A 96 1.21 -5.02 4.38
CA ASN A 96 1.99 -6.15 3.87
C ASN A 96 2.84 -5.77 2.63
N PRO A 97 3.58 -4.64 2.67
CA PRO A 97 4.18 -4.09 1.46
C PRO A 97 5.32 -4.97 0.96
N TRP A 98 5.38 -5.17 -0.35
CA TRP A 98 6.51 -5.78 -1.02
C TRP A 98 7.59 -4.72 -1.27
N LEU A 99 8.67 -4.76 -0.48
CA LEU A 99 9.79 -3.82 -0.50
C LEU A 99 11.12 -4.59 -0.61
N PRO A 100 11.41 -5.18 -1.77
CA PRO A 100 12.56 -6.07 -1.94
C PRO A 100 13.90 -5.33 -1.77
N PRO A 101 15.00 -6.06 -1.48
CA PRO A 101 16.31 -5.46 -1.20
C PRO A 101 16.82 -4.52 -2.30
N GLN A 102 16.54 -4.85 -3.56
CA GLN A 102 16.96 -4.06 -4.73
C GLN A 102 16.09 -2.83 -5.01
N LEU A 103 14.97 -2.66 -4.27
CA LEU A 103 14.14 -1.48 -4.42
C LEU A 103 14.88 -0.23 -3.96
N ASP A 104 14.96 0.77 -4.82
CA ASP A 104 15.44 2.09 -4.44
C ASP A 104 14.42 2.76 -3.50
N LEU A 105 14.87 3.06 -2.28
CA LEU A 105 14.09 3.74 -1.24
C LEU A 105 14.40 5.25 -1.14
N ALA A 106 15.31 5.80 -1.94
CA ALA A 106 15.63 7.22 -1.91
C ALA A 106 14.38 8.15 -2.01
N PRO A 107 13.35 7.80 -2.80
CA PRO A 107 12.15 8.66 -2.88
C PRO A 107 11.38 8.84 -1.56
N ILE A 108 11.58 7.98 -0.54
CA ILE A 108 10.91 8.11 0.77
C ILE A 108 11.73 8.96 1.76
N ALA A 109 12.95 9.38 1.42
CA ALA A 109 13.80 10.20 2.28
C ALA A 109 13.05 11.46 2.76
N GLY A 110 13.15 11.75 4.07
CA GLY A 110 12.48 12.89 4.69
C GLY A 110 10.96 12.80 4.76
N ARG A 111 10.37 11.63 4.48
CA ARG A 111 8.91 11.39 4.53
C ARG A 111 8.56 10.31 5.54
N ARG A 112 7.27 10.19 5.83
CA ARG A 112 6.77 9.12 6.68
C ARG A 112 6.57 7.82 5.88
N LEU A 113 7.04 6.71 6.46
CA LEU A 113 6.77 5.34 6.00
C LEU A 113 6.17 4.54 7.15
N ALA A 114 4.87 4.37 7.16
CA ALA A 114 4.17 3.56 8.14
C ALA A 114 3.89 2.17 7.54
N ILE A 115 4.27 1.11 8.25
CA ILE A 115 4.13 -0.27 7.79
C ILE A 115 3.34 -1.09 8.80
N VAL A 116 2.26 -1.72 8.36
CA VAL A 116 1.63 -2.83 9.09
C VAL A 116 1.86 -4.13 8.33
N HIS A 117 2.33 -5.17 9.04
CA HIS A 117 2.63 -6.46 8.42
C HIS A 117 2.05 -7.62 9.24
N GLY A 118 1.45 -8.58 8.54
CA GLY A 118 0.92 -9.78 9.16
C GLY A 118 2.02 -10.73 9.60
N SER A 119 2.01 -11.15 10.85
CA SER A 119 3.02 -12.08 11.39
C SER A 119 2.96 -13.48 10.74
N LEU A 120 1.82 -13.82 10.13
CA LEU A 120 1.58 -15.08 9.41
C LEU A 120 1.69 -14.92 7.89
N ASP A 121 2.21 -13.79 7.41
CA ASP A 121 2.42 -13.57 5.98
C ASP A 121 3.56 -14.45 5.48
N ALA A 122 3.20 -15.49 4.76
CA ALA A 122 4.10 -16.46 4.16
C ALA A 122 3.57 -16.88 2.78
N PRO A 123 4.46 -17.34 1.88
CA PRO A 123 4.03 -17.93 0.61
C PRO A 123 3.10 -19.12 0.85
N LEU A 124 1.95 -19.12 0.17
CA LEU A 124 1.01 -20.23 0.11
C LEU A 124 0.82 -20.64 -1.36
N PRO A 125 0.36 -21.85 -1.67
CA PRO A 125 0.06 -22.25 -3.04
C PRO A 125 -0.86 -21.22 -3.72
N GLY A 126 -0.38 -20.62 -4.82
CA GLY A 126 -1.12 -19.60 -5.58
C GLY A 126 -1.15 -18.19 -4.95
N ILE A 127 -0.62 -17.99 -3.75
CA ILE A 127 -0.52 -16.68 -3.08
C ILE A 127 0.94 -16.41 -2.73
N PRO A 128 1.61 -15.53 -3.46
CA PRO A 128 2.98 -15.14 -3.14
C PRO A 128 2.96 -14.22 -1.91
N GLY A 129 3.12 -14.78 -0.73
CA GLY A 129 3.26 -13.99 0.50
C GLY A 129 4.52 -13.10 0.47
N VAL A 130 4.55 -12.12 1.35
CA VAL A 130 5.71 -11.27 1.59
C VAL A 130 6.17 -11.49 3.02
N LYS A 131 7.36 -12.07 3.21
CA LYS A 131 7.86 -12.34 4.55
C LYS A 131 8.01 -11.04 5.38
N PRO A 132 7.57 -11.00 6.64
CA PRO A 132 7.72 -9.82 7.51
C PRO A 132 9.16 -9.30 7.64
N ALA A 133 10.16 -10.17 7.51
CA ALA A 133 11.57 -9.80 7.51
C ALA A 133 11.93 -8.84 6.36
N MET A 134 11.25 -8.93 5.21
CA MET A 134 11.48 -8.01 4.10
C MET A 134 11.09 -6.58 4.46
N SER A 135 9.93 -6.38 5.08
CA SER A 135 9.51 -5.04 5.52
C SER A 135 10.34 -4.53 6.70
N ALA A 136 10.88 -5.42 7.55
CA ALA A 136 11.82 -5.04 8.60
C ALA A 136 13.11 -4.47 8.01
N ALA A 137 13.74 -5.20 7.09
CA ALA A 137 14.95 -4.74 6.42
C ALA A 137 14.74 -3.44 5.63
N ALA A 138 13.57 -3.29 4.97
CA ALA A 138 13.23 -2.06 4.27
C ALA A 138 13.03 -0.88 5.23
N ALA A 139 12.43 -1.10 6.40
CA ALA A 139 12.26 -0.08 7.43
C ALA A 139 13.61 0.46 7.92
N GLU A 140 14.60 -0.41 8.19
CA GLU A 140 15.93 0.02 8.59
C GLU A 140 16.64 0.82 7.47
N ARG A 141 16.55 0.36 6.23
CA ARG A 141 17.08 1.10 5.08
C ARG A 141 16.42 2.47 4.91
N ALA A 142 15.11 2.57 5.11
CA ALA A 142 14.40 3.84 5.01
C ALA A 142 14.80 4.82 6.13
N ARG A 143 14.98 4.31 7.38
CA ARG A 143 15.50 5.14 8.49
C ARG A 143 16.88 5.68 8.19
N ALA A 144 17.77 4.86 7.64
CA ALA A 144 19.11 5.28 7.24
C ALA A 144 19.11 6.38 6.16
N LEU A 145 18.02 6.53 5.41
CA LEU A 145 17.78 7.59 4.42
C LEU A 145 17.06 8.82 5.03
N GLY A 146 16.83 8.84 6.36
CA GLY A 146 16.17 9.94 7.04
C GLY A 146 14.64 9.91 6.95
N ALA A 147 14.03 8.79 6.59
CA ALA A 147 12.58 8.65 6.67
C ALA A 147 12.11 8.48 8.12
N GLU A 148 10.95 9.06 8.45
CA GLU A 148 10.24 8.74 9.69
C GLU A 148 9.53 7.39 9.52
N VAL A 149 9.98 6.36 10.23
CA VAL A 149 9.47 5.01 10.01
C VAL A 149 8.79 4.44 11.24
N GLU A 150 7.52 4.05 11.08
CA GLU A 150 6.80 3.20 12.01
C GLU A 150 6.56 1.83 11.38
N ARG A 151 6.75 0.76 12.15
CA ARG A 151 6.49 -0.60 11.71
C ARG A 151 5.85 -1.43 12.81
N THR A 152 4.67 -1.98 12.51
CA THR A 152 3.89 -2.80 13.43
C THR A 152 3.63 -4.18 12.83
N LEU A 153 3.79 -5.23 13.65
CA LEU A 153 3.33 -6.59 13.34
C LEU A 153 1.96 -6.82 13.97
N VAL A 154 1.06 -7.42 13.19
CA VAL A 154 -0.26 -7.82 13.65
C VAL A 154 -0.50 -9.31 13.39
N PRO A 155 -1.33 -10.00 14.19
CA PRO A 155 -1.78 -11.36 13.84
C PRO A 155 -2.60 -11.29 12.55
N GLY A 156 -2.04 -11.80 11.44
CA GLY A 156 -2.71 -11.72 10.13
C GLY A 156 -1.89 -12.32 9.01
N PHE A 157 -2.56 -12.53 7.89
CA PHE A 157 -2.02 -13.11 6.67
C PHE A 157 -1.65 -12.03 5.64
N HIS A 158 -1.16 -12.45 4.45
CA HIS A 158 -0.88 -11.52 3.37
C HIS A 158 -2.12 -10.75 2.91
N ALA A 159 -3.22 -11.45 2.60
CA ALA A 159 -4.48 -10.81 2.23
C ALA A 159 -5.19 -10.24 3.47
N VAL A 160 -5.74 -9.03 3.36
CA VAL A 160 -6.61 -8.42 4.37
C VAL A 160 -8.07 -8.76 4.09
N ALA A 161 -8.43 -8.85 2.80
CA ALA A 161 -9.73 -9.29 2.34
C ALA A 161 -9.62 -10.08 1.04
N LEU A 162 -10.58 -10.94 0.78
CA LEU A 162 -10.72 -11.74 -0.43
C LEU A 162 -12.02 -11.38 -1.15
N ARG A 163 -12.03 -11.48 -2.47
CA ARG A 163 -13.25 -11.26 -3.27
C ARG A 163 -14.04 -12.56 -3.41
N ARG A 164 -15.31 -12.51 -3.07
CA ARG A 164 -16.23 -13.60 -3.41
C ARG A 164 -16.56 -13.57 -4.91
N ARG A 165 -16.96 -14.72 -5.46
CA ARG A 165 -17.37 -14.82 -6.88
C ARG A 165 -18.53 -13.88 -7.22
N SER A 166 -19.47 -13.70 -6.29
CA SER A 166 -20.60 -12.77 -6.39
C SER A 166 -20.58 -11.86 -5.17
N GLY A 167 -20.08 -10.64 -5.30
CA GLY A 167 -20.15 -9.66 -4.23
C GLY A 167 -18.87 -8.91 -3.93
N GLY A 168 -18.89 -8.10 -2.88
CA GLY A 168 -17.81 -7.25 -2.42
C GLY A 168 -16.69 -8.01 -1.68
N PRO A 169 -15.68 -7.27 -1.20
CA PRO A 169 -14.59 -7.84 -0.44
C PRO A 169 -15.06 -8.35 0.93
N VAL A 170 -14.52 -9.50 1.34
CA VAL A 170 -14.79 -10.14 2.63
C VAL A 170 -13.50 -10.20 3.44
N PRO A 171 -13.47 -9.66 4.66
CA PRO A 171 -12.28 -9.64 5.48
C PRO A 171 -11.86 -11.05 5.89
N VAL A 172 -10.54 -11.27 5.96
CA VAL A 172 -9.98 -12.48 6.56
C VAL A 172 -9.77 -12.29 8.07
N PRO A 173 -9.50 -13.36 8.84
CA PRO A 173 -9.13 -13.24 10.25
C PRO A 173 -7.96 -12.26 10.43
N GLY A 174 -8.05 -11.37 11.42
CA GLY A 174 -7.05 -10.34 11.69
C GLY A 174 -7.20 -9.03 10.91
N ALA A 175 -8.06 -8.95 9.88
CA ALA A 175 -8.25 -7.76 9.04
C ALA A 175 -8.50 -6.47 9.83
N ARG A 176 -9.24 -6.53 10.93
CA ARG A 176 -9.53 -5.36 11.78
C ARG A 176 -8.27 -4.73 12.40
N SER A 177 -7.21 -5.49 12.61
CA SER A 177 -5.95 -4.95 13.14
C SER A 177 -5.25 -4.07 12.10
N TYR A 178 -5.30 -4.46 10.83
CA TYR A 178 -4.81 -3.62 9.72
C TYR A 178 -5.64 -2.34 9.59
N LEU A 179 -6.97 -2.46 9.67
CA LEU A 179 -7.85 -1.29 9.57
C LEU A 179 -7.59 -0.28 10.69
N ARG A 180 -7.41 -0.75 11.95
CA ARG A 180 -7.07 0.13 13.08
C ARG A 180 -5.75 0.85 12.88
N PHE A 181 -4.73 0.15 12.38
CA PHE A 181 -3.44 0.77 12.09
C PHE A 181 -3.57 1.84 11.01
N VAL A 182 -4.20 1.53 9.88
CA VAL A 182 -4.38 2.50 8.78
C VAL A 182 -5.22 3.69 9.23
N HIS A 183 -6.25 3.46 10.06
CA HIS A 183 -7.06 4.53 10.64
C HIS A 183 -6.20 5.50 11.47
N ALA A 184 -5.39 4.98 12.39
CA ALA A 184 -4.52 5.80 13.24
C ALA A 184 -3.50 6.61 12.42
N GLU A 185 -2.97 6.01 11.34
CA GLU A 185 -2.07 6.73 10.43
C GLU A 185 -2.79 7.85 9.67
N LEU A 186 -4.02 7.63 9.20
CA LEU A 186 -4.79 8.68 8.54
C LEU A 186 -5.18 9.81 9.51
N GLU A 187 -5.51 9.51 10.76
CA GLU A 187 -5.72 10.55 11.79
C GLU A 187 -4.48 11.42 11.93
N ARG A 188 -3.29 10.83 11.97
CA ARG A 188 -2.01 11.55 12.06
C ARG A 188 -1.77 12.44 10.83
N PHE A 189 -2.11 12.00 9.63
CA PHE A 189 -1.98 12.81 8.42
C PHE A 189 -3.01 13.93 8.31
N CYS A 190 -4.14 13.81 9.02
CA CYS A 190 -5.18 14.83 9.07
C CYS A 190 -4.93 15.90 10.13
N ALA A 191 -4.08 15.60 11.13
CA ALA A 191 -3.69 16.54 12.19
C ALA A 191 -2.68 17.58 11.68
#